data_f18950d4fb61ef62718a4669f62dfc33
#
_entry.id   f18950d4fb61ef62718a4669f62dfc33
#
_cell.length_a   1.000
_cell.length_b   1.000
_cell.length_c   1.000
_cell.angle_alpha   90.00
_cell.angle_beta   90.00
_cell.angle_gamma   90.00
#
_symmetry.space_group_name_H-M   'P 1'
#
loop_
_entity.id
_entity.type
_entity.pdbx_description
1 polymer ?
#
loop_
_entity_poly.entity_id
_entity_poly.type
_entity_poly.pdbx_seq_one_letter_code
_entity_poly.pdbx_strand_id
1 'polypeptide(L)'
;MASRKGIKRWGQAIGAAMLPLFALALILAGCHSQPPLTPQQAVGEHLYAGRCAHCHEENDLALKPPPPNIHGAMSKAHLPSGAPATDAVVRQQVLLGKGKMPGFQGRFTEEQMAALLAYLHTDMPQPQP
;
A
#
# COMPACT_ATOMS: atom_id res chain seq x y z
N MET A 1 20.38 -49.17 46.33
CA MET A 1 19.91 -49.18 44.91
C MET A 1 18.93 -48.02 44.71
N ALA A 2 19.38 -46.88 44.27
CA ALA A 2 18.54 -45.69 44.05
C ALA A 2 18.09 -45.63 42.61
N SER A 3 16.77 -45.52 42.44
CA SER A 3 16.05 -45.65 41.17
C SER A 3 16.37 -44.53 40.16
N ARG A 4 16.93 -44.88 39.01
CA ARG A 4 17.24 -43.99 37.88
C ARG A 4 16.03 -43.52 37.09
N LYS A 5 14.80 -43.62 37.61
CA LYS A 5 13.54 -43.31 36.85
C LYS A 5 13.08 -41.84 36.93
N GLY A 6 13.69 -40.99 37.79
CA GLY A 6 13.23 -39.62 38.02
C GLY A 6 13.72 -38.58 37.01
N ILE A 7 14.86 -38.81 36.35
CA ILE A 7 15.55 -37.77 35.58
C ILE A 7 14.99 -37.62 34.13
N LYS A 8 14.40 -38.67 33.56
CA LYS A 8 13.86 -38.64 32.18
C LYS A 8 12.56 -37.85 32.00
N ARG A 9 11.79 -37.66 33.08
CA ARG A 9 10.48 -36.99 32.97
C ARG A 9 10.56 -35.46 32.96
N TRP A 10 11.62 -34.89 33.51
CA TRP A 10 11.80 -33.43 33.57
C TRP A 10 12.28 -32.83 32.22
N GLY A 11 13.08 -33.56 31.45
CA GLY A 11 13.58 -33.11 30.15
C GLY A 11 12.48 -33.05 29.08
N GLN A 12 11.44 -33.89 29.17
CA GLN A 12 10.35 -33.91 28.22
C GLN A 12 9.30 -32.81 28.46
N ALA A 13 9.14 -32.33 29.69
CA ALA A 13 8.21 -31.27 30.04
C ALA A 13 8.70 -29.88 29.59
N ILE A 14 10.02 -29.66 29.57
CA ILE A 14 10.60 -28.37 29.16
C ILE A 14 10.52 -28.20 27.61
N GLY A 15 10.72 -29.28 26.85
CA GLY A 15 10.63 -29.26 25.40
C GLY A 15 9.21 -28.99 24.85
N ALA A 16 8.20 -29.50 25.56
CA ALA A 16 6.81 -29.35 25.14
C ALA A 16 6.26 -27.93 25.41
N ALA A 17 6.78 -27.20 26.36
CA ALA A 17 6.34 -25.83 26.70
C ALA A 17 6.97 -24.76 25.82
N MET A 18 8.15 -25.04 25.21
CA MET A 18 8.83 -24.06 24.34
C MET A 18 8.25 -23.99 22.93
N LEU A 19 7.68 -25.07 22.42
CA LEU A 19 7.08 -25.11 21.06
C LEU A 19 5.93 -24.10 20.87
N PRO A 20 4.94 -23.96 21.77
CA PRO A 20 3.86 -23.00 21.59
C PRO A 20 4.31 -21.54 21.71
N LEU A 21 5.34 -21.25 22.52
CA LEU A 21 5.91 -19.91 22.64
C LEU A 21 6.64 -19.48 21.35
N PHE A 22 7.35 -20.40 20.70
CA PHE A 22 8.03 -20.12 19.43
C PHE A 22 7.02 -19.93 18.27
N ALA A 23 5.93 -20.70 18.26
CA ALA A 23 4.86 -20.55 17.28
C ALA A 23 4.11 -19.21 17.46
N LEU A 24 3.87 -18.77 18.70
CA LEU A 24 3.23 -17.50 18.98
C LEU A 24 4.11 -16.31 18.57
N ALA A 25 5.42 -16.40 18.75
CA ALA A 25 6.37 -15.37 18.32
C ALA A 25 6.40 -15.20 16.78
N LEU A 26 6.25 -16.29 16.02
CA LEU A 26 6.20 -16.25 14.56
C LEU A 26 4.89 -15.61 14.02
N ILE A 27 3.79 -15.73 14.75
CA ILE A 27 2.51 -15.12 14.35
C ILE A 27 2.56 -13.60 14.56
N LEU A 28 3.26 -13.11 15.58
CA LEU A 28 3.41 -11.68 15.85
C LEU A 28 4.38 -10.97 14.89
N ALA A 29 5.29 -11.71 14.24
CA ALA A 29 6.21 -11.15 13.23
C ALA A 29 5.55 -10.86 11.87
N GLY A 30 4.30 -11.24 11.69
CA GLY A 30 3.55 -11.09 10.43
C GLY A 30 2.93 -9.72 10.18
N CYS A 31 3.18 -8.70 11.01
CA CYS A 31 2.82 -7.32 10.69
C CYS A 31 3.73 -6.83 9.56
N HIS A 32 3.26 -6.89 8.32
CA HIS A 32 3.89 -6.22 7.17
C HIS A 32 3.85 -4.71 7.43
N SER A 33 4.88 -4.20 8.09
CA SER A 33 5.11 -2.76 8.17
C SER A 33 5.59 -2.32 6.79
N GLN A 34 4.78 -1.57 6.06
CA GLN A 34 5.26 -0.91 4.85
C GLN A 34 6.42 0.02 5.21
N PRO A 35 7.46 0.11 4.37
CA PRO A 35 8.55 1.04 4.63
C PRO A 35 7.99 2.47 4.73
N PRO A 36 8.55 3.32 5.59
CA PRO A 36 8.11 4.69 5.71
C PRO A 36 8.30 5.42 4.37
N LEU A 37 7.35 6.29 4.05
CA LEU A 37 7.43 7.12 2.84
C LEU A 37 8.66 8.03 2.91
N THR A 38 9.31 8.23 1.76
CA THR A 38 10.32 9.28 1.63
C THR A 38 9.65 10.66 1.77
N PRO A 39 10.39 11.73 2.09
CA PRO A 39 9.83 13.08 2.14
C PRO A 39 9.08 13.48 0.86
N GLN A 40 9.60 13.11 -0.30
CA GLN A 40 8.95 13.35 -1.59
C GLN A 40 7.64 12.58 -1.71
N GLN A 41 7.61 11.31 -1.35
CA GLN A 41 6.40 10.48 -1.38
C GLN A 41 5.34 10.97 -0.39
N ALA A 42 5.74 11.48 0.78
CA ALA A 42 4.80 12.06 1.75
C ALA A 42 4.14 13.34 1.20
N VAL A 43 4.87 14.18 0.47
CA VAL A 43 4.27 15.31 -0.26
C VAL A 43 3.27 14.80 -1.31
N GLY A 44 3.64 13.75 -2.04
CA GLY A 44 2.76 13.11 -3.04
C GLY A 44 1.49 12.52 -2.43
N GLU A 45 1.61 11.86 -1.28
CA GLU A 45 0.47 11.35 -0.52
C GLU A 45 -0.52 12.47 -0.16
N HIS A 46 -0.03 13.57 0.37
CA HIS A 46 -0.87 14.70 0.73
C HIS A 46 -1.59 15.31 -0.48
N LEU A 47 -0.91 15.41 -1.61
CA LEU A 47 -1.51 15.87 -2.87
C LEU A 47 -2.58 14.90 -3.37
N TYR A 48 -2.30 13.59 -3.30
CA TYR A 48 -3.23 12.53 -3.68
C TYR A 48 -4.49 12.55 -2.81
N ALA A 49 -4.34 12.57 -1.49
CA ALA A 49 -5.46 12.63 -0.55
C ALA A 49 -6.37 13.83 -0.80
N GLY A 50 -5.80 15.01 -1.01
CA GLY A 50 -6.57 16.22 -1.20
C GLY A 50 -7.18 16.42 -2.59
N ARG A 51 -6.81 15.64 -3.61
CA ARG A 51 -7.22 15.90 -5.01
C ARG A 51 -7.67 14.68 -5.80
N CYS A 52 -7.30 13.48 -5.38
CA CYS A 52 -7.52 12.25 -6.14
C CYS A 52 -8.41 11.25 -5.40
N ALA A 53 -8.18 11.06 -4.09
CA ALA A 53 -8.84 10.05 -3.26
C ALA A 53 -10.37 10.19 -3.25
N HIS A 54 -10.89 11.40 -3.21
CA HIS A 54 -12.34 11.67 -3.26
C HIS A 54 -13.07 10.99 -4.42
N CYS A 55 -12.38 10.82 -5.54
CA CYS A 55 -12.95 10.13 -6.70
C CYS A 55 -12.44 8.69 -6.82
N HIS A 56 -11.12 8.47 -6.63
CA HIS A 56 -10.48 7.20 -6.92
C HIS A 56 -10.58 6.16 -5.78
N GLU A 57 -10.93 6.58 -4.59
CA GLU A 57 -11.15 5.70 -3.44
C GLU A 57 -12.61 5.73 -2.98
N GLU A 58 -13.11 6.89 -2.61
CA GLU A 58 -14.40 7.05 -1.92
C GLU A 58 -15.58 7.26 -2.88
N ASN A 59 -15.30 7.71 -4.12
CA ASN A 59 -16.33 8.10 -5.10
C ASN A 59 -17.40 9.04 -4.49
N ASP A 60 -16.96 10.04 -3.74
CA ASP A 60 -17.81 11.02 -3.04
C ASP A 60 -18.84 11.70 -3.94
N LEU A 61 -18.52 11.84 -5.23
CA LEU A 61 -19.42 12.42 -6.22
C LEU A 61 -20.44 11.42 -6.79
N ALA A 62 -20.48 10.20 -6.29
CA ALA A 62 -21.36 9.13 -6.75
C ALA A 62 -21.37 8.96 -8.29
N LEU A 63 -20.21 9.08 -8.92
CA LEU A 63 -20.06 8.99 -10.36
C LEU A 63 -20.45 7.59 -10.88
N LYS A 64 -21.09 7.56 -12.03
CA LYS A 64 -21.47 6.31 -12.72
C LYS A 64 -20.93 6.33 -14.16
N PRO A 65 -20.15 5.30 -14.59
CA PRO A 65 -19.53 4.29 -13.71
C PRO A 65 -18.59 4.95 -12.70
N PRO A 66 -18.29 4.28 -11.56
CA PRO A 66 -17.35 4.80 -10.59
C PRO A 66 -15.95 4.91 -11.19
N PRO A 67 -15.16 5.92 -10.79
CA PRO A 67 -13.75 5.99 -11.16
C PRO A 67 -13.00 4.72 -10.75
N PRO A 68 -11.99 4.28 -11.51
CA PRO A 68 -11.23 3.10 -11.15
C PRO A 68 -10.40 3.36 -9.89
N ASN A 69 -10.30 2.36 -9.03
CA ASN A 69 -9.27 2.35 -7.99
C ASN A 69 -7.90 2.26 -8.67
N ILE A 70 -6.97 3.13 -8.29
CA ILE A 70 -5.64 3.23 -8.89
C ILE A 70 -4.51 2.75 -7.98
N HIS A 71 -4.84 2.12 -6.83
CA HIS A 71 -3.84 1.48 -5.97
C HIS A 71 -3.07 0.42 -6.76
N GLY A 72 -1.74 0.48 -6.70
CA GLY A 72 -0.87 -0.43 -7.43
C GLY A 72 -0.98 -0.35 -8.96
N ALA A 73 -1.60 0.69 -9.52
CA ALA A 73 -1.73 0.83 -10.97
C ALA A 73 -0.36 0.98 -11.65
N MET A 74 0.61 1.63 -10.99
CA MET A 74 1.96 1.84 -11.51
C MET A 74 2.85 0.58 -11.46
N SER A 75 2.46 -0.46 -10.72
CA SER A 75 3.15 -1.75 -10.71
C SER A 75 2.68 -2.70 -11.82
N LYS A 76 1.66 -2.31 -12.60
CA LYS A 76 1.10 -3.10 -13.70
C LYS A 76 1.66 -2.64 -15.04
N ALA A 77 1.55 -3.47 -16.06
CA ALA A 77 1.93 -3.09 -17.42
C ALA A 77 1.01 -2.01 -18.02
N HIS A 78 -0.27 -1.99 -17.61
CA HIS A 78 -1.28 -1.08 -18.14
C HIS A 78 -2.14 -0.48 -17.03
N LEU A 79 -2.50 0.76 -17.20
CA LEU A 79 -3.48 1.47 -16.38
C LEU A 79 -4.89 0.88 -16.58
N PRO A 80 -5.85 1.14 -15.68
CA PRO A 80 -7.26 0.75 -15.89
C PRO A 80 -7.85 1.24 -17.20
N SER A 81 -7.29 2.29 -17.80
CA SER A 81 -7.69 2.82 -19.11
C SER A 81 -7.17 2.01 -20.30
N GLY A 82 -6.34 0.98 -20.08
CA GLY A 82 -5.64 0.23 -21.11
C GLY A 82 -4.35 0.87 -21.63
N ALA A 83 -4.05 2.11 -21.27
CA ALA A 83 -2.80 2.78 -21.65
C ALA A 83 -1.60 2.21 -20.85
N PRO A 84 -0.36 2.31 -21.38
CA PRO A 84 0.83 1.90 -20.63
C PRO A 84 0.95 2.61 -19.27
N ALA A 85 1.29 1.88 -18.20
CA ALA A 85 1.47 2.43 -16.87
C ALA A 85 2.88 3.05 -16.74
N THR A 86 3.08 4.21 -17.37
CA THR A 86 4.33 4.98 -17.30
C THR A 86 4.09 6.37 -16.75
N ASP A 87 5.11 6.96 -16.14
CA ASP A 87 5.05 8.32 -15.58
C ASP A 87 4.59 9.35 -16.62
N ALA A 88 5.08 9.24 -17.86
CA ALA A 88 4.70 10.15 -18.93
C ALA A 88 3.21 10.08 -19.24
N VAL A 89 2.63 8.88 -19.32
CA VAL A 89 1.21 8.68 -19.59
C VAL A 89 0.35 9.13 -18.43
N VAL A 90 0.74 8.79 -17.18
CA VAL A 90 0.01 9.23 -15.98
C VAL A 90 0.07 10.74 -15.84
N ARG A 91 1.25 11.34 -16.00
CA ARG A 91 1.43 12.79 -16.01
C ARG A 91 0.51 13.46 -17.02
N GLN A 92 0.49 12.99 -18.26
CA GLN A 92 -0.37 13.52 -19.30
C GLN A 92 -1.85 13.40 -18.92
N GLN A 93 -2.28 12.24 -18.40
CA GLN A 93 -3.67 12.04 -17.97
C GLN A 93 -4.06 12.95 -16.80
N VAL A 94 -3.17 13.16 -15.83
CA VAL A 94 -3.40 14.10 -14.72
C VAL A 94 -3.53 15.54 -15.25
N LEU A 95 -2.65 15.97 -16.14
CA LEU A 95 -2.69 17.33 -16.67
C LEU A 95 -3.92 17.61 -17.54
N LEU A 96 -4.27 16.69 -18.43
CA LEU A 96 -5.34 16.89 -19.41
C LEU A 96 -6.70 16.36 -18.94
N GLY A 97 -6.73 15.44 -17.98
CA GLY A 97 -7.94 14.72 -17.60
C GLY A 97 -8.34 13.65 -18.63
N LYS A 98 -9.40 12.92 -18.36
CA LYS A 98 -9.99 11.92 -19.26
C LYS A 98 -11.42 11.62 -18.87
N GLY A 99 -12.36 11.84 -19.80
CA GLY A 99 -13.78 11.62 -19.55
C GLY A 99 -14.29 12.48 -18.39
N LYS A 100 -14.70 11.86 -17.29
CA LYS A 100 -15.15 12.57 -16.08
C LYS A 100 -14.02 13.03 -15.16
N MET A 101 -12.79 12.54 -15.37
CA MET A 101 -11.63 13.01 -14.63
C MET A 101 -11.24 14.40 -15.09
N PRO A 102 -11.23 15.41 -14.22
CA PRO A 102 -10.83 16.77 -14.60
C PRO A 102 -9.34 16.83 -14.91
N GLY A 103 -8.94 17.79 -15.73
CA GLY A 103 -7.53 18.13 -15.93
C GLY A 103 -7.01 19.06 -14.84
N PHE A 104 -5.74 18.87 -14.48
CA PHE A 104 -5.06 19.66 -13.45
C PHE A 104 -3.94 20.53 -14.02
N GLN A 105 -4.01 20.87 -15.31
CA GLN A 105 -3.02 21.73 -15.95
C GLN A 105 -2.90 23.07 -15.21
N GLY A 106 -1.66 23.48 -14.88
CA GLY A 106 -1.38 24.68 -14.10
C GLY A 106 -1.69 24.63 -12.61
N ARG A 107 -2.15 23.47 -12.11
CA ARG A 107 -2.48 23.28 -10.68
C ARG A 107 -1.41 22.57 -9.86
N PHE A 108 -0.38 22.03 -10.52
CA PHE A 108 0.79 21.42 -9.92
C PHE A 108 2.07 22.07 -10.46
N THR A 109 3.04 22.29 -9.57
CA THR A 109 4.41 22.56 -10.00
C THR A 109 5.06 21.28 -10.51
N GLU A 110 6.22 21.36 -11.13
CA GLU A 110 6.96 20.18 -11.57
C GLU A 110 7.37 19.29 -10.40
N GLU A 111 7.77 19.90 -9.28
CA GLU A 111 8.14 19.17 -8.04
C GLU A 111 6.92 18.47 -7.43
N GLN A 112 5.76 19.09 -7.43
CA GLN A 112 4.52 18.51 -6.96
C GLN A 112 4.07 17.34 -7.84
N MET A 113 4.20 17.46 -9.14
CA MET A 113 3.90 16.39 -10.08
C MET A 113 4.87 15.21 -9.88
N ALA A 114 6.16 15.49 -9.72
CA ALA A 114 7.15 14.44 -9.43
C ALA A 114 6.87 13.75 -8.09
N ALA A 115 6.45 14.48 -7.07
CA ALA A 115 6.07 13.93 -5.78
C ALA A 115 4.81 13.05 -5.88
N LEU A 116 3.79 13.48 -6.61
CA LEU A 116 2.58 12.68 -6.86
C LEU A 116 2.93 11.36 -7.57
N LEU A 117 3.74 11.41 -8.63
CA LEU A 117 4.18 10.21 -9.34
C LEU A 117 4.99 9.27 -8.43
N ALA A 118 5.91 9.83 -7.62
CA ALA A 118 6.67 9.05 -6.65
C ALA A 118 5.78 8.33 -5.62
N TYR A 119 4.68 8.97 -5.19
CA TYR A 119 3.69 8.33 -4.32
C TYR A 119 2.91 7.24 -5.03
N LEU A 120 2.46 7.46 -6.27
CA LEU A 120 1.72 6.46 -7.05
C LEU A 120 2.53 5.19 -7.35
N HIS A 121 3.87 5.24 -7.26
CA HIS A 121 4.75 4.08 -7.32
C HIS A 121 4.86 3.30 -6.01
N THR A 122 4.31 3.82 -4.91
CA THR A 122 4.29 3.07 -3.65
C THR A 122 3.14 2.05 -3.65
N ASP A 123 3.26 1.04 -2.77
CA ASP A 123 2.11 0.21 -2.42
C ASP A 123 1.19 1.04 -1.52
N MET A 124 0.37 1.89 -2.14
CA MET A 124 -0.53 2.79 -1.42
C MET A 124 -1.38 2.00 -0.41
N PRO A 125 -1.51 2.50 0.83
CA PRO A 125 -2.38 1.86 1.81
C PRO A 125 -3.79 1.68 1.23
N GLN A 126 -4.35 0.48 1.39
CA GLN A 126 -5.75 0.28 1.02
C GLN A 126 -6.63 1.05 2.01
N PRO A 127 -7.73 1.69 1.55
CA PRO A 127 -8.72 2.26 2.46
C PRO A 127 -9.15 1.20 3.46
N GLN A 128 -9.08 1.52 4.74
CA GLN A 128 -9.62 0.62 5.77
C GLN A 128 -11.14 0.59 5.62
N PRO A 129 -11.79 -0.58 5.66
CA PRO A 129 -13.24 -0.71 5.59
C PRO A 129 -13.93 -0.06 6.79
#